data_d345f1e058bfd134c020a6c97e5e8281
#
_entry.id   d345f1e058bfd134c020a6c97e5e8281
#
_cell.length_a   1.000
_cell.length_b   1.000
_cell.length_c   1.000
_cell.angle_alpha   90.00
_cell.angle_beta   90.00
_cell.angle_gamma   90.00
#
_symmetry.space_group_name_H-M   'P 1'
#
loop_
_entity.id
_entity.type
_entity.pdbx_description
1 polymer ?
#
loop_
_entity_poly.entity_id
_entity_poly.type
_entity_poly.pdbx_seq_one_letter_code
_entity_poly.pdbx_strand_id
1 'polypeptide(L)'
;MVTAAKSLIANSSVDRIYFLIEDDKFPYELPPLIETINVSGQKWFRTDGPNMRSQFTYMALVRACYGSLLPDDLDKVLQLDVDTVVVDNIDSLWEIDMGGKWIIAAQEPNNNYWKPFGMEYFNVGVAMFNLKAIRQAGIEQVIVQDLNTVEERFVEQDAWNRFGAPRKFITLKPRYNECYPVGYTDNPAIVHFAGFKDWENDKKAPRREHWRKYREMTWKEAFACRGETEEPKPEEPAAAPKKTTRARKPKTSES
;
A
#
# COMPACT_ATOMS: atom_id res chain seq x y z
N MET A 1 -3.40 -11.42 0.85
CA MET A 1 -4.19 -10.31 1.42
C MET A 1 -4.77 -10.62 2.80
N VAL A 2 -5.69 -11.60 2.95
CA VAL A 2 -6.38 -11.89 4.23
C VAL A 2 -5.42 -12.11 5.40
N THR A 3 -4.35 -12.89 5.21
CA THR A 3 -3.34 -13.14 6.26
C THR A 3 -2.64 -11.86 6.71
N ALA A 4 -2.24 -11.03 5.74
CA ALA A 4 -1.62 -9.73 6.03
C ALA A 4 -2.57 -8.82 6.82
N ALA A 5 -3.83 -8.71 6.39
CA ALA A 5 -4.84 -7.90 7.08
C ALA A 5 -5.13 -8.40 8.50
N LYS A 6 -5.28 -9.71 8.71
CA LYS A 6 -5.45 -10.28 10.05
C LYS A 6 -4.27 -9.96 10.97
N SER A 7 -3.04 -10.04 10.44
CA SER A 7 -1.84 -9.72 11.21
C SER A 7 -1.78 -8.24 11.58
N LEU A 8 -2.18 -7.35 10.66
CA LEU A 8 -2.25 -5.91 10.93
C LEU A 8 -3.29 -5.62 12.02
N ILE A 9 -4.52 -6.12 11.87
CA ILE A 9 -5.60 -5.94 12.84
C ILE A 9 -5.20 -6.46 14.23
N ALA A 10 -4.51 -7.60 14.29
CA ALA A 10 -4.13 -8.21 15.56
C ALA A 10 -3.05 -7.43 16.34
N ASN A 11 -2.25 -6.60 15.68
CA ASN A 11 -1.07 -5.96 16.28
C ASN A 11 -1.10 -4.43 16.28
N SER A 12 -2.01 -3.80 15.53
CA SER A 12 -1.99 -2.34 15.35
C SER A 12 -3.38 -1.77 15.16
N SER A 13 -3.52 -0.49 15.47
CA SER A 13 -4.74 0.25 15.21
C SER A 13 -4.88 0.54 13.73
N VAL A 14 -6.07 0.26 13.18
CA VAL A 14 -6.38 0.52 11.77
C VAL A 14 -7.86 0.87 11.64
N ASP A 15 -8.15 1.96 10.92
CA ASP A 15 -9.52 2.43 10.70
C ASP A 15 -10.11 1.86 9.42
N ARG A 16 -9.31 1.79 8.35
CA ARG A 16 -9.71 1.27 7.03
C ARG A 16 -8.60 0.47 6.39
N ILE A 17 -8.98 -0.58 5.67
CA ILE A 17 -8.08 -1.39 4.83
C ILE A 17 -8.69 -1.45 3.44
N TYR A 18 -7.89 -1.19 2.41
CA TYR A 18 -8.31 -1.33 1.02
C TYR A 18 -7.67 -2.55 0.39
N PHE A 19 -8.52 -3.45 -0.12
CA PHE A 19 -8.08 -4.56 -0.95
C PHE A 19 -8.24 -4.19 -2.42
N LEU A 20 -7.14 -4.08 -3.14
CA LEU A 20 -7.17 -3.91 -4.58
C LEU A 20 -7.37 -5.29 -5.22
N ILE A 21 -8.43 -5.44 -5.98
CA ILE A 21 -8.83 -6.72 -6.58
C ILE A 21 -9.14 -6.56 -8.07
N GLU A 22 -9.16 -7.68 -8.80
CA GLU A 22 -9.47 -7.70 -10.24
C GLU A 22 -10.90 -8.16 -10.54
N ASP A 23 -11.70 -8.37 -9.50
CA ASP A 23 -13.07 -8.87 -9.59
C ASP A 23 -14.06 -7.90 -8.93
N ASP A 24 -15.35 -8.06 -9.25
CA ASP A 24 -16.41 -7.26 -8.63
C ASP A 24 -16.64 -7.61 -7.16
N LYS A 25 -16.25 -8.82 -6.76
CA LYS A 25 -16.42 -9.31 -5.39
C LYS A 25 -15.20 -10.08 -4.90
N PHE A 26 -14.85 -9.86 -3.66
CA PHE A 26 -13.89 -10.69 -2.98
C PHE A 26 -14.54 -12.05 -2.61
N PRO A 27 -13.85 -13.20 -2.75
CA PRO A 27 -14.46 -14.52 -2.61
C PRO A 27 -14.83 -14.92 -1.17
N TYR A 28 -14.44 -14.11 -0.19
CA TYR A 28 -14.71 -14.35 1.23
C TYR A 28 -15.42 -13.17 1.86
N GLU A 29 -16.17 -13.43 2.93
CA GLU A 29 -16.72 -12.38 3.77
C GLU A 29 -15.59 -11.59 4.45
N LEU A 30 -15.68 -10.28 4.39
CA LEU A 30 -14.69 -9.36 4.94
C LEU A 30 -15.31 -8.53 6.08
N PRO A 31 -14.54 -8.21 7.12
CA PRO A 31 -14.96 -7.24 8.14
C PRO A 31 -15.30 -5.88 7.54
N PRO A 32 -16.22 -5.10 8.14
CA PRO A 32 -16.67 -3.81 7.61
C PRO A 32 -15.56 -2.78 7.38
N LEU A 33 -14.46 -2.85 8.13
CA LEU A 33 -13.30 -1.96 7.94
C LEU A 33 -12.48 -2.27 6.67
N ILE A 34 -12.77 -3.39 5.97
CA ILE A 34 -12.07 -3.77 4.74
C ILE A 34 -12.98 -3.46 3.55
N GLU A 35 -12.52 -2.52 2.74
CA GLU A 35 -13.16 -2.14 1.49
C GLU A 35 -12.42 -2.74 0.31
N THR A 36 -13.13 -3.12 -0.75
CA THR A 36 -12.53 -3.62 -1.99
C THR A 36 -12.60 -2.57 -3.09
N ILE A 37 -11.51 -2.41 -3.83
CA ILE A 37 -11.45 -1.55 -5.01
C ILE A 37 -11.14 -2.44 -6.21
N ASN A 38 -12.08 -2.54 -7.15
CA ASN A 38 -11.87 -3.26 -8.39
C ASN A 38 -11.03 -2.42 -9.36
N VAL A 39 -9.86 -2.92 -9.71
CA VAL A 39 -8.91 -2.26 -10.61
C VAL A 39 -8.83 -2.92 -11.99
N SER A 40 -9.66 -3.91 -12.29
CA SER A 40 -9.65 -4.64 -13.57
C SER A 40 -9.87 -3.74 -14.78
N GLY A 41 -10.67 -2.69 -14.62
CA GLY A 41 -10.97 -1.70 -15.67
C GLY A 41 -9.99 -0.53 -15.75
N GLN A 42 -8.82 -0.63 -15.14
CA GLN A 42 -7.82 0.44 -15.10
C GLN A 42 -7.43 0.93 -16.52
N LYS A 43 -7.16 2.23 -16.63
CA LYS A 43 -6.77 2.89 -17.90
C LYS A 43 -5.42 3.60 -17.80
N TRP A 44 -4.72 3.45 -16.70
CA TRP A 44 -3.39 4.07 -16.49
C TRP A 44 -2.32 3.39 -17.34
N PHE A 45 -2.38 2.06 -17.43
CA PHE A 45 -1.35 1.28 -18.12
C PHE A 45 -1.92 0.64 -19.38
N ARG A 46 -1.14 0.77 -20.46
CA ARG A 46 -1.46 0.18 -21.76
C ARG A 46 -1.30 -1.34 -21.68
N THR A 47 -2.24 -2.07 -22.25
CA THR A 47 -2.21 -3.54 -22.29
C THR A 47 -1.03 -4.10 -23.08
N ASP A 48 -0.48 -3.30 -24.01
CA ASP A 48 0.73 -3.60 -24.79
C ASP A 48 1.99 -2.92 -24.22
N GLY A 49 1.90 -2.29 -23.05
CA GLY A 49 3.00 -1.58 -22.41
C GLY A 49 4.12 -2.51 -21.95
N PRO A 50 5.36 -2.00 -21.84
CA PRO A 50 6.55 -2.82 -21.59
C PRO A 50 6.50 -3.56 -20.26
N ASN A 51 5.83 -3.01 -19.26
CA ASN A 51 5.79 -3.58 -17.91
C ASN A 51 4.56 -4.48 -17.63
N MET A 52 3.58 -4.55 -18.56
CA MET A 52 2.37 -5.38 -18.39
C MET A 52 2.64 -6.89 -18.43
N ARG A 53 3.76 -7.30 -19.00
CA ARG A 53 4.19 -8.72 -19.12
C ARG A 53 5.46 -9.01 -18.33
N SER A 54 5.73 -8.21 -17.29
CA SER A 54 6.86 -8.44 -16.41
C SER A 54 6.67 -9.73 -15.58
N GLN A 55 7.70 -10.12 -14.83
CA GLN A 55 7.58 -11.21 -13.86
C GLN A 55 6.61 -10.89 -12.70
N PHE A 56 6.24 -9.64 -12.53
CA PHE A 56 5.22 -9.16 -11.62
C PHE A 56 3.91 -8.99 -12.38
N THR A 57 2.79 -9.15 -11.69
CA THR A 57 1.48 -8.84 -12.29
C THR A 57 1.32 -7.33 -12.43
N TYR A 58 0.44 -6.87 -13.34
CA TYR A 58 0.15 -5.44 -13.47
C TYR A 58 -0.41 -4.82 -12.15
N MET A 59 -0.84 -5.64 -11.20
CA MET A 59 -1.22 -5.20 -9.86
C MET A 59 -0.09 -4.46 -9.14
N ALA A 60 1.18 -4.80 -9.43
CA ALA A 60 2.31 -4.03 -8.93
C ALA A 60 2.31 -2.61 -9.49
N LEU A 61 2.01 -2.43 -10.81
CA LEU A 61 1.95 -1.12 -11.44
C LEU A 61 0.88 -0.20 -10.81
N VAL A 62 -0.24 -0.77 -10.34
CA VAL A 62 -1.35 0.01 -9.73
C VAL A 62 -0.88 0.79 -8.50
N ARG A 63 0.17 0.36 -7.82
CA ARG A 63 0.78 1.10 -6.71
C ARG A 63 1.30 2.49 -7.11
N ALA A 64 1.60 2.70 -8.39
CA ALA A 64 1.96 4.02 -8.90
C ALA A 64 0.76 5.00 -8.95
N CYS A 65 -0.48 4.49 -8.82
CA CYS A 65 -1.71 5.25 -9.04
C CYS A 65 -2.50 5.53 -7.76
N TYR A 66 -1.91 5.37 -6.58
CA TYR A 66 -2.61 5.55 -5.30
C TYR A 66 -3.19 6.95 -5.12
N GLY A 67 -2.54 7.97 -5.67
CA GLY A 67 -3.04 9.34 -5.64
C GLY A 67 -4.39 9.51 -6.34
N SER A 68 -4.58 8.85 -7.50
CA SER A 68 -5.83 8.88 -8.28
C SER A 68 -6.82 7.79 -7.88
N LEU A 69 -6.32 6.69 -7.32
CA LEU A 69 -7.12 5.49 -7.03
C LEU A 69 -7.83 5.56 -5.69
N LEU A 70 -7.15 6.06 -4.66
CA LEU A 70 -7.65 6.09 -3.30
C LEU A 70 -8.48 7.35 -3.03
N PRO A 71 -9.42 7.31 -2.06
CA PRO A 71 -10.27 8.46 -1.73
C PRO A 71 -9.49 9.76 -1.52
N ASP A 72 -10.09 10.88 -1.96
CA ASP A 72 -9.45 12.20 -1.95
C ASP A 72 -9.23 12.74 -0.53
N ASP A 73 -10.00 12.27 0.45
CA ASP A 73 -9.91 12.64 1.87
C ASP A 73 -8.73 11.96 2.60
N LEU A 74 -8.07 11.00 1.96
CA LEU A 74 -6.88 10.37 2.54
C LEU A 74 -5.62 11.19 2.24
N ASP A 75 -4.96 11.66 3.29
CA ASP A 75 -3.67 12.35 3.20
C ASP A 75 -2.49 11.38 3.05
N LYS A 76 -2.58 10.17 3.64
CA LYS A 76 -1.53 9.14 3.60
C LYS A 76 -2.08 7.73 3.71
N VAL A 77 -1.36 6.74 3.21
CA VAL A 77 -1.70 5.32 3.27
C VAL A 77 -0.45 4.48 3.51
N LEU A 78 -0.59 3.44 4.33
CA LEU A 78 0.43 2.39 4.45
C LEU A 78 0.11 1.27 3.47
N GLN A 79 1.02 1.03 2.53
CA GLN A 79 1.00 -0.10 1.62
C GLN A 79 1.69 -1.29 2.26
N LEU A 80 1.08 -2.46 2.14
CA LEU A 80 1.64 -3.74 2.53
C LEU A 80 1.48 -4.72 1.36
N ASP A 81 2.58 -5.34 0.93
CA ASP A 81 2.52 -6.44 -0.02
C ASP A 81 1.78 -7.64 0.59
N VAL A 82 1.14 -8.43 -0.27
CA VAL A 82 0.32 -9.57 0.14
C VAL A 82 1.12 -10.68 0.85
N ASP A 83 2.42 -10.68 0.68
CA ASP A 83 3.39 -11.58 1.31
C ASP A 83 4.07 -10.98 2.56
N THR A 84 3.37 -10.06 3.23
CA THR A 84 3.81 -9.48 4.51
C THR A 84 2.98 -9.97 5.68
N VAL A 85 3.55 -9.97 6.88
CA VAL A 85 2.83 -10.10 8.15
C VAL A 85 3.34 -9.08 9.17
N VAL A 86 2.41 -8.39 9.80
CA VAL A 86 2.68 -7.49 10.93
C VAL A 86 2.77 -8.34 12.19
N VAL A 87 3.86 -8.25 12.93
CA VAL A 87 4.14 -9.13 14.08
C VAL A 87 4.36 -8.34 15.38
N ASP A 88 4.40 -7.02 15.29
CA ASP A 88 4.49 -6.09 16.44
C ASP A 88 3.71 -4.82 16.10
N ASN A 89 3.48 -3.95 17.10
CA ASN A 89 2.77 -2.69 16.91
C ASN A 89 3.54 -1.73 15.99
N ILE A 90 2.80 -1.16 15.02
CA ILE A 90 3.33 -0.22 14.03
C ILE A 90 2.63 1.15 14.06
N ASP A 91 1.82 1.44 15.08
CA ASP A 91 1.04 2.68 15.19
C ASP A 91 1.93 3.94 15.13
N SER A 92 3.16 3.84 15.66
CA SER A 92 4.13 4.95 15.60
C SER A 92 4.52 5.38 14.18
N LEU A 93 4.27 4.57 13.15
CA LEU A 93 4.51 4.97 11.76
C LEU A 93 3.59 6.12 11.33
N TRP A 94 2.37 6.17 11.91
CA TRP A 94 1.40 7.21 11.61
C TRP A 94 1.77 8.57 12.20
N GLU A 95 2.64 8.59 13.22
CA GLU A 95 3.12 9.82 13.88
C GLU A 95 4.28 10.49 13.12
N ILE A 96 4.88 9.80 12.14
CA ILE A 96 5.99 10.35 11.38
C ILE A 96 5.49 11.53 10.53
N ASP A 97 6.07 12.71 10.77
CA ASP A 97 5.86 13.87 9.90
C ASP A 97 6.59 13.65 8.56
N MET A 98 5.82 13.53 7.51
CA MET A 98 6.37 13.33 6.16
C MET A 98 6.72 14.67 5.47
N GLY A 99 6.22 15.81 5.96
CA GLY A 99 6.41 17.10 5.30
C GLY A 99 6.09 17.02 3.80
N GLY A 100 7.01 17.49 2.96
CA GLY A 100 6.92 17.41 1.49
C GLY A 100 7.54 16.14 0.87
N LYS A 101 7.84 15.10 1.68
CA LYS A 101 8.32 13.81 1.19
C LYS A 101 7.15 12.97 0.67
N TRP A 102 7.43 12.08 -0.26
CA TRP A 102 6.41 11.25 -0.90
C TRP A 102 6.25 9.90 -0.24
N ILE A 103 7.36 9.29 0.18
CA ILE A 103 7.39 7.90 0.63
C ILE A 103 8.27 7.75 1.87
N ILE A 104 7.80 6.91 2.81
CA ILE A 104 8.62 6.33 3.86
C ILE A 104 8.80 4.86 3.52
N ALA A 105 10.04 4.39 3.34
CA ALA A 105 10.33 3.01 3.02
C ALA A 105 11.70 2.59 3.55
N ALA A 106 11.90 1.28 3.77
CA ALA A 106 13.20 0.74 4.13
C ALA A 106 14.09 0.60 2.88
N GLN A 107 15.40 0.73 3.07
CA GLN A 107 16.35 0.42 2.00
C GLN A 107 16.28 -1.05 1.64
N GLU A 108 16.38 -1.35 0.34
CA GLU A 108 16.42 -2.70 -0.19
C GLU A 108 17.73 -3.39 0.28
N PRO A 109 17.66 -4.46 1.08
CA PRO A 109 18.87 -5.10 1.64
C PRO A 109 19.74 -5.75 0.56
N ASN A 110 19.13 -6.27 -0.51
CA ASN A 110 19.83 -6.88 -1.64
C ASN A 110 20.13 -5.88 -2.78
N ASN A 111 20.53 -4.69 -2.42
CA ASN A 111 20.81 -3.58 -3.35
C ASN A 111 22.10 -3.79 -4.20
N ASN A 112 22.44 -5.04 -4.55
CA ASN A 112 23.66 -5.33 -5.29
C ASN A 112 23.65 -4.79 -6.74
N TYR A 113 22.46 -4.52 -7.29
CA TYR A 113 22.31 -3.96 -8.63
C TYR A 113 22.54 -2.44 -8.64
N TRP A 114 22.01 -1.71 -7.66
CA TRP A 114 22.03 -0.24 -7.62
C TRP A 114 23.21 0.32 -6.82
N LYS A 115 23.66 -0.42 -5.81
CA LYS A 115 24.78 -0.04 -4.93
C LYS A 115 26.07 0.30 -5.67
N PRO A 116 26.48 -0.42 -6.75
CA PRO A 116 27.68 -0.07 -7.50
C PRO A 116 27.63 1.32 -8.15
N PHE A 117 26.44 1.87 -8.35
CA PHE A 117 26.21 3.21 -8.88
C PHE A 117 26.11 4.29 -7.78
N GLY A 118 26.35 3.93 -6.52
CA GLY A 118 26.19 4.86 -5.38
C GLY A 118 24.75 5.28 -5.11
N MET A 119 23.77 4.54 -5.62
CA MET A 119 22.35 4.87 -5.48
C MET A 119 21.76 4.22 -4.23
N GLU A 120 21.06 5.03 -3.44
CA GLU A 120 20.14 4.50 -2.43
C GLU A 120 18.89 3.98 -3.13
N TYR A 121 18.50 2.76 -2.79
CA TYR A 121 17.36 2.09 -3.38
C TYR A 121 16.46 1.54 -2.28
N PHE A 122 15.17 1.79 -2.39
CA PHE A 122 14.17 1.50 -1.37
C PHE A 122 13.21 0.43 -1.83
N ASN A 123 12.87 -0.48 -0.91
CA ASN A 123 11.84 -1.47 -1.14
C ASN A 123 10.46 -0.87 -0.82
N VAL A 124 9.55 -0.88 -1.79
CA VAL A 124 8.21 -0.31 -1.64
C VAL A 124 7.14 -1.35 -1.29
N GLY A 125 7.52 -2.59 -1.02
CA GLY A 125 6.58 -3.64 -0.59
C GLY A 125 5.99 -3.40 0.80
N VAL A 126 6.71 -2.61 1.64
CA VAL A 126 6.18 -1.98 2.85
C VAL A 126 6.56 -0.51 2.79
N ALA A 127 5.58 0.35 2.52
CA ALA A 127 5.84 1.77 2.34
C ALA A 127 4.64 2.63 2.75
N MET A 128 4.91 3.76 3.39
CA MET A 128 3.88 4.78 3.61
C MET A 128 3.96 5.83 2.51
N PHE A 129 2.85 6.05 1.81
CA PHE A 129 2.72 7.05 0.76
C PHE A 129 2.01 8.29 1.29
N ASN A 130 2.60 9.46 1.07
CA ASN A 130 1.99 10.77 1.32
C ASN A 130 1.17 11.16 0.09
N LEU A 131 -0.10 10.75 0.07
CA LEU A 131 -1.00 10.98 -1.07
C LEU A 131 -1.17 12.47 -1.36
N LYS A 132 -1.25 13.29 -0.32
CA LYS A 132 -1.36 14.75 -0.45
C LYS A 132 -0.18 15.35 -1.20
N ALA A 133 1.05 15.02 -0.79
CA ALA A 133 2.25 15.53 -1.44
C ALA A 133 2.42 14.97 -2.86
N ILE A 134 2.05 13.71 -3.09
CA ILE A 134 2.07 13.07 -4.42
C ILE A 134 1.08 13.75 -5.37
N ARG A 135 -0.16 13.98 -4.92
CA ARG A 135 -1.19 14.70 -5.69
C ARG A 135 -0.76 16.12 -6.02
N GLN A 136 -0.25 16.85 -5.03
CA GLN A 136 0.24 18.22 -5.22
C GLN A 136 1.42 18.31 -6.20
N ALA A 137 2.28 17.33 -6.20
CA ALA A 137 3.45 17.28 -7.10
C ALA A 137 3.09 16.88 -8.54
N GLY A 138 1.92 16.26 -8.75
CA GLY A 138 1.54 15.68 -10.05
C GLY A 138 2.48 14.59 -10.53
N ILE A 139 3.25 13.96 -9.62
CA ILE A 139 4.30 13.01 -9.98
C ILE A 139 3.75 11.69 -10.50
N GLU A 140 2.54 11.33 -10.11
CA GLU A 140 1.88 10.11 -10.53
C GLU A 140 1.77 10.00 -12.05
N GLN A 141 1.36 11.08 -12.72
CA GLN A 141 1.25 11.11 -14.18
C GLN A 141 2.60 10.91 -14.87
N VAL A 142 3.68 11.44 -14.30
CA VAL A 142 5.04 11.25 -14.81
C VAL A 142 5.47 9.80 -14.68
N ILE A 143 5.22 9.18 -13.52
CA ILE A 143 5.56 7.76 -13.27
C ILE A 143 4.73 6.85 -14.16
N VAL A 144 3.44 7.10 -14.31
CA VAL A 144 2.56 6.31 -15.21
C VAL A 144 3.02 6.41 -16.66
N GLN A 145 3.39 7.60 -17.13
CA GLN A 145 3.93 7.78 -18.49
C GLN A 145 5.23 7.02 -18.67
N ASP A 146 6.12 7.09 -17.71
CA ASP A 146 7.40 6.38 -17.71
C ASP A 146 7.18 4.87 -17.78
N LEU A 147 6.35 4.32 -16.91
CA LEU A 147 6.02 2.89 -16.87
C LEU A 147 5.31 2.37 -18.15
N ASN A 148 4.67 3.26 -18.92
CA ASN A 148 4.08 2.93 -20.21
C ASN A 148 5.10 2.94 -21.38
N THR A 149 6.32 3.44 -21.17
CA THR A 149 7.31 3.66 -22.24
C THR A 149 8.67 3.04 -21.95
N VAL A 150 9.04 2.87 -20.69
CA VAL A 150 10.32 2.33 -20.24
C VAL A 150 10.11 0.97 -19.60
N GLU A 151 10.86 -0.04 -20.02
CA GLU A 151 10.89 -1.35 -19.38
C GLU A 151 11.69 -1.27 -18.07
N GLU A 152 11.08 -1.69 -16.96
CA GLU A 152 11.66 -1.66 -15.63
C GLU A 152 11.85 -3.09 -15.09
N ARG A 153 12.93 -3.28 -14.34
CA ARG A 153 13.21 -4.59 -13.74
C ARG A 153 12.28 -4.92 -12.57
N PHE A 154 12.04 -3.93 -11.72
CA PHE A 154 11.16 -4.01 -10.56
C PHE A 154 9.96 -3.07 -10.69
N VAL A 155 9.51 -2.90 -11.93
CA VAL A 155 8.33 -2.14 -12.34
C VAL A 155 8.18 -0.79 -11.61
N GLU A 156 7.09 -0.55 -10.91
CA GLU A 156 6.84 0.74 -10.25
C GLU A 156 7.83 1.07 -9.13
N GLN A 157 8.45 0.07 -8.50
CA GLN A 157 9.49 0.31 -7.48
C GLN A 157 10.69 1.03 -8.09
N ASP A 158 11.13 0.65 -9.30
CA ASP A 158 12.22 1.34 -10.01
C ASP A 158 11.83 2.77 -10.34
N ALA A 159 10.60 2.99 -10.82
CA ALA A 159 10.12 4.33 -11.15
C ALA A 159 10.06 5.24 -9.90
N TRP A 160 9.46 4.78 -8.79
CA TRP A 160 9.46 5.54 -7.54
C TRP A 160 10.87 5.89 -7.06
N ASN A 161 11.80 4.93 -7.11
CA ASN A 161 13.19 5.17 -6.72
C ASN A 161 13.87 6.18 -7.64
N ARG A 162 13.72 6.05 -8.96
CA ARG A 162 14.33 6.96 -9.94
C ARG A 162 13.86 8.39 -9.80
N PHE A 163 12.56 8.61 -9.62
CA PHE A 163 12.00 9.95 -9.54
C PHE A 163 12.06 10.57 -8.14
N GLY A 164 12.13 9.74 -7.09
CA GLY A 164 11.97 10.19 -5.71
C GLY A 164 13.20 10.01 -4.82
N ALA A 165 13.92 8.90 -4.93
CA ALA A 165 14.99 8.60 -3.99
C ALA A 165 16.26 9.44 -4.25
N PRO A 166 17.02 9.79 -3.22
CA PRO A 166 16.61 9.76 -1.80
C PRO A 166 15.85 11.01 -1.36
N ARG A 167 15.72 12.03 -2.25
CA ARG A 167 15.26 13.38 -1.87
C ARG A 167 13.83 13.42 -1.37
N LYS A 168 12.95 12.54 -1.91
CA LYS A 168 11.53 12.47 -1.59
C LYS A 168 11.17 11.26 -0.71
N PHE A 169 12.20 10.55 -0.23
CA PHE A 169 12.04 9.43 0.68
C PHE A 169 12.46 9.77 2.11
N ILE A 170 11.85 9.10 3.08
CA ILE A 170 12.31 8.99 4.46
C ILE A 170 12.72 7.55 4.66
N THR A 171 13.91 7.32 5.20
CA THR A 171 14.40 5.96 5.45
C THR A 171 13.73 5.36 6.67
N LEU A 172 13.04 4.25 6.46
CA LEU A 172 12.43 3.44 7.49
C LEU A 172 13.45 2.47 8.09
N LYS A 173 13.36 2.20 9.40
CA LYS A 173 14.20 1.18 10.03
C LYS A 173 13.89 -0.22 9.47
N PRO A 174 14.90 -1.11 9.27
CA PRO A 174 14.70 -2.43 8.70
C PRO A 174 13.67 -3.30 9.42
N ARG A 175 13.45 -3.10 10.71
CA ARG A 175 12.42 -3.84 11.48
C ARG A 175 11.00 -3.68 10.93
N TYR A 176 10.71 -2.59 10.24
CA TYR A 176 9.39 -2.32 9.63
C TYR A 176 9.25 -2.88 8.21
N ASN A 177 10.30 -3.42 7.65
CA ASN A 177 10.29 -4.18 6.40
C ASN A 177 11.46 -5.17 6.44
N GLU A 178 11.35 -6.22 7.29
CA GLU A 178 12.31 -7.30 7.29
C GLU A 178 12.12 -8.12 6.01
N CYS A 179 12.68 -7.59 4.94
CA CYS A 179 12.62 -8.12 3.60
C CYS A 179 13.59 -9.30 3.47
N TYR A 180 13.19 -10.38 2.81
CA TYR A 180 13.96 -11.63 2.78
C TYR A 180 14.32 -12.09 4.20
N PRO A 181 13.36 -12.54 5.03
CA PRO A 181 13.53 -12.68 6.46
C PRO A 181 14.62 -13.69 6.80
N VAL A 182 15.85 -13.20 6.85
CA VAL A 182 17.07 -13.99 7.13
C VAL A 182 17.69 -13.60 8.48
N GLY A 183 16.92 -12.91 9.32
CA GLY A 183 17.38 -12.49 10.65
C GLY A 183 18.19 -11.20 10.65
N TYR A 184 17.81 -10.22 9.80
CA TYR A 184 18.41 -8.89 9.84
C TYR A 184 18.15 -8.12 11.12
N THR A 185 17.07 -8.46 11.81
CA THR A 185 16.70 -7.83 13.05
C THR A 185 16.16 -8.85 14.04
N ASP A 186 16.58 -8.71 15.30
CA ASP A 186 16.11 -9.57 16.38
C ASP A 186 14.64 -9.26 16.74
N ASN A 187 14.15 -8.08 16.38
CA ASN A 187 12.82 -7.61 16.72
C ASN A 187 12.10 -7.01 15.48
N PRO A 188 11.65 -7.83 14.52
CA PRO A 188 10.87 -7.36 13.40
C PRO A 188 9.50 -6.86 13.85
N ALA A 189 9.00 -5.81 13.19
CA ALA A 189 7.61 -5.38 13.32
C ALA A 189 6.77 -5.83 12.12
N ILE A 190 7.39 -5.87 10.95
CA ILE A 190 6.79 -6.41 9.72
C ILE A 190 7.79 -7.35 9.07
N VAL A 191 7.37 -8.60 8.86
CA VAL A 191 8.12 -9.61 8.11
C VAL A 191 7.58 -9.62 6.69
N HIS A 192 8.48 -9.50 5.71
CA HIS A 192 8.16 -9.46 4.29
C HIS A 192 8.86 -10.62 3.58
N PHE A 193 8.09 -11.57 3.05
CA PHE A 193 8.59 -12.80 2.42
C PHE A 193 9.02 -12.59 0.97
N ALA A 194 9.44 -11.39 0.61
CA ALA A 194 9.91 -11.04 -0.73
C ALA A 194 10.94 -12.05 -1.25
N GLY A 195 10.80 -12.45 -2.50
CA GLY A 195 11.70 -13.42 -3.14
C GLY A 195 11.41 -14.89 -2.85
N PHE A 196 10.53 -15.21 -1.92
CA PHE A 196 10.07 -16.58 -1.69
C PHE A 196 8.78 -16.82 -2.46
N LYS A 197 8.82 -17.67 -3.49
CA LYS A 197 7.62 -17.97 -4.32
C LYS A 197 6.54 -18.75 -3.58
N ASP A 198 6.95 -19.57 -2.60
CA ASP A 198 6.07 -20.43 -1.81
C ASP A 198 6.46 -20.37 -0.33
N TRP A 199 6.44 -19.16 0.23
CA TRP A 199 6.82 -18.93 1.63
C TRP A 199 5.98 -19.70 2.65
N GLU A 200 4.78 -20.13 2.27
CA GLU A 200 3.90 -20.89 3.13
C GLU A 200 4.39 -22.33 3.33
N ASN A 201 4.87 -22.96 2.26
CA ASN A 201 5.25 -24.36 2.21
C ASN A 201 6.77 -24.55 2.22
N ASP A 202 7.55 -23.55 1.80
CA ASP A 202 9.00 -23.65 1.82
C ASP A 202 9.53 -23.77 3.26
N LYS A 203 10.02 -24.97 3.58
CA LYS A 203 10.60 -25.25 4.90
C LYS A 203 11.83 -24.40 5.21
N LYS A 204 12.44 -23.80 4.21
CA LYS A 204 13.61 -22.93 4.34
C LYS A 204 13.23 -21.47 4.51
N ALA A 205 11.97 -21.08 4.29
CA ALA A 205 11.53 -19.71 4.50
C ALA A 205 11.61 -19.37 5.99
N PRO A 206 12.52 -18.48 6.40
CA PRO A 206 12.63 -18.07 7.80
C PRO A 206 11.35 -17.38 8.26
N ARG A 207 11.04 -17.47 9.55
CA ARG A 207 9.91 -16.79 10.19
C ARG A 207 8.51 -17.15 9.62
N ARG A 208 8.39 -18.24 8.86
CA ARG A 208 7.11 -18.70 8.29
C ARG A 208 6.07 -19.07 9.36
N GLU A 209 6.50 -19.34 10.59
CA GLU A 209 5.64 -19.55 11.74
C GLU A 209 4.72 -18.33 12.00
N HIS A 210 5.21 -17.11 11.79
CA HIS A 210 4.39 -15.91 11.87
C HIS A 210 3.28 -15.90 10.81
N TRP A 211 3.61 -16.27 9.56
CA TRP A 211 2.60 -16.38 8.49
C TRP A 211 1.52 -17.39 8.87
N ARG A 212 1.90 -18.58 9.31
CA ARG A 212 0.97 -19.65 9.67
C ARG A 212 0.03 -19.23 10.80
N LYS A 213 0.57 -18.58 11.83
CA LYS A 213 -0.21 -18.05 12.95
C LYS A 213 -1.40 -17.22 12.46
N TYR A 214 -1.17 -16.23 11.59
CA TYR A 214 -2.22 -15.33 11.12
C TYR A 214 -3.07 -15.92 9.99
N ARG A 215 -2.55 -16.85 9.22
CA ARG A 215 -3.32 -17.59 8.23
C ARG A 215 -4.42 -18.42 8.89
N GLU A 216 -4.11 -19.12 9.95
CA GLU A 216 -5.02 -19.99 10.70
C GLU A 216 -6.01 -19.20 11.58
N MET A 217 -5.65 -18.00 11.97
CA MET A 217 -6.45 -17.09 12.80
C MET A 217 -7.77 -16.72 12.10
N THR A 218 -8.86 -16.62 12.83
CA THR A 218 -10.13 -16.04 12.37
C THR A 218 -10.11 -14.52 12.49
N TRP A 219 -11.04 -13.81 11.84
CA TRP A 219 -11.20 -12.37 12.02
C TRP A 219 -11.50 -12.02 13.49
N LYS A 220 -12.41 -12.77 14.13
CA LYS A 220 -12.76 -12.58 15.54
C LYS A 220 -11.55 -12.66 16.47
N GLU A 221 -10.67 -13.63 16.25
CA GLU A 221 -9.42 -13.76 17.02
C GLU A 221 -8.47 -12.60 16.77
N ALA A 222 -8.38 -12.10 15.52
CA ALA A 222 -7.54 -10.96 15.19
C ALA A 222 -8.01 -9.68 15.94
N PHE A 223 -9.32 -9.41 15.96
CA PHE A 223 -9.87 -8.29 16.73
C PHE A 223 -9.70 -8.47 18.24
N ALA A 224 -9.88 -9.67 18.75
CA ALA A 224 -9.70 -9.96 20.17
C ALA A 224 -8.27 -9.69 20.67
N CYS A 225 -7.24 -9.84 19.81
CA CYS A 225 -5.86 -9.48 20.14
C CYS A 225 -5.69 -7.99 20.48
N ARG A 226 -6.54 -7.11 19.91
CA ARG A 226 -6.57 -5.67 20.21
C ARG A 226 -7.35 -5.31 21.48
N GLY A 227 -7.99 -6.27 22.12
CA GLY A 227 -8.93 -6.03 23.21
C GLY A 227 -10.32 -5.55 22.75
N GLU A 228 -10.61 -5.65 21.46
CA GLU A 228 -11.92 -5.35 20.89
C GLU A 228 -12.78 -6.62 20.88
N THR A 229 -13.97 -6.55 21.44
CA THR A 229 -14.89 -7.70 21.56
C THR A 229 -15.89 -7.81 20.40
N GLU A 230 -16.02 -6.74 19.60
CA GLU A 230 -16.92 -6.68 18.44
C GLU A 230 -16.20 -6.06 17.24
N GLU A 231 -16.55 -6.53 16.04
CA GLU A 231 -16.15 -5.88 14.80
C GLU A 231 -16.67 -4.43 14.78
N PRO A 232 -15.85 -3.43 14.42
CA PRO A 232 -16.30 -2.05 14.33
C PRO A 232 -17.48 -1.95 13.35
N LYS A 233 -18.59 -1.37 13.78
CA LYS A 233 -19.72 -1.10 12.89
C LYS A 233 -19.27 -0.08 11.84
N PRO A 234 -19.70 -0.24 10.56
CA PRO A 234 -19.40 0.76 9.55
C PRO A 234 -19.94 2.12 10.01
N GLU A 235 -19.10 3.14 10.00
CA GLU A 235 -19.58 4.51 10.15
C GLU A 235 -20.55 4.81 9.00
N GLU A 236 -21.73 5.30 9.30
CA GLU A 236 -22.66 5.78 8.26
C GLU A 236 -21.92 6.85 7.42
N PRO A 237 -21.96 6.75 6.08
CA PRO A 237 -21.29 7.72 5.23
C PRO A 237 -21.82 9.12 5.59
N ALA A 238 -20.93 10.05 5.90
CA ALA A 238 -21.27 11.42 6.21
C ALA A 238 -22.22 11.96 5.12
N ALA A 239 -23.39 12.42 5.53
CA ALA A 239 -24.44 12.87 4.61
C ALA A 239 -23.87 13.86 3.59
N ALA A 240 -23.99 13.56 2.31
CA ALA A 240 -23.52 14.41 1.23
C ALA A 240 -24.01 15.86 1.42
N PRO A 241 -23.15 16.88 1.25
CA PRO A 241 -23.53 18.26 1.45
C PRO A 241 -24.70 18.61 0.54
N LYS A 242 -25.81 19.05 1.13
CA LYS A 242 -27.00 19.47 0.39
C LYS A 242 -26.62 20.57 -0.61
N LYS A 243 -26.78 20.29 -1.89
CA LYS A 243 -26.60 21.28 -2.97
C LYS A 243 -27.55 22.44 -2.70
N THR A 244 -27.02 23.57 -2.27
CA THR A 244 -27.80 24.82 -2.20
C THR A 244 -28.11 25.27 -3.62
N THR A 245 -29.36 25.09 -4.03
CA THR A 245 -29.89 25.66 -5.26
C THR A 245 -29.93 27.18 -5.14
N ARG A 246 -28.99 27.84 -5.78
CA ARG A 246 -28.92 29.29 -5.88
C ARG A 246 -30.11 29.74 -6.79
N ALA A 247 -31.11 30.34 -6.18
CA ALA A 247 -32.26 30.90 -6.88
C ALA A 247 -31.77 31.95 -7.90
N ARG A 248 -32.11 31.76 -9.16
CA ARG A 248 -31.92 32.75 -10.24
C ARG A 248 -32.88 33.90 -9.99
N LYS A 249 -32.37 35.12 -9.78
CA LYS A 249 -33.17 36.35 -9.81
C LYS A 249 -33.69 36.56 -11.24
N PRO A 250 -34.98 36.98 -11.41
CA PRO A 250 -35.53 37.33 -12.71
C PRO A 250 -34.90 38.62 -13.23
N LYS A 251 -34.55 38.65 -14.50
CA LYS A 251 -34.17 39.86 -15.22
C LYS A 251 -35.44 40.72 -15.46
N THR A 252 -35.47 41.90 -14.88
CA THR A 252 -36.43 42.95 -15.24
C THR A 252 -36.03 43.50 -16.60
N SER A 253 -36.97 43.43 -17.55
CA SER A 253 -36.95 44.17 -18.81
C SER A 253 -37.40 45.60 -18.51
N GLU A 254 -36.58 46.58 -18.82
CA GLU A 254 -37.03 47.93 -19.04
C GLU A 254 -36.68 48.34 -20.48
N SER A 255 -37.67 48.98 -21.05
CA SER A 255 -37.87 49.56 -22.36
C SER A 255 -36.72 50.40 -22.92
#